data_f837bd60b44c44d5c92d5fa48225ef0c
#
_entry.id   f837bd60b44c44d5c92d5fa48225ef0c
#
_cell.length_a   1.000
_cell.length_b   1.000
_cell.length_c   1.000
_cell.angle_alpha   90.00
_cell.angle_beta   90.00
_cell.angle_gamma   90.00
#
_symmetry.space_group_name_H-M   'P 1'
#
loop_
_entity.id
_entity.type
_entity.pdbx_description
1 polymer ?
#
loop_
_entity_poly.entity_id
_entity_poly.type
_entity_poly.pdbx_seq_one_letter_code
_entity_poly.pdbx_strand_id
1 'polypeptide(L)'
;MNNKNISFSWLRIMCVAVVALFSMSATAQKNDKTIYSVVEEMPQYADGDVALLQFLRNNIKYPEEAEEKGLQGKVVVKLLIEKNGTVSKYEVAQSVTSSLDAEALRVVKQLPGKWKPAKNKGKVVRCYFSLPITFGLK
;
A
#
# COMPACT_ATOMS: atom_id res chain seq x y z
N MET A 1 68.36 -2.42 7.75
CA MET A 1 67.90 -3.75 8.10
C MET A 1 66.53 -3.82 8.75
N ASN A 2 65.80 -2.75 8.90
CA ASN A 2 64.54 -2.77 9.65
C ASN A 2 63.34 -2.33 8.83
N ASN A 3 63.35 -2.60 7.53
CA ASN A 3 62.23 -2.21 6.65
C ASN A 3 61.04 -3.17 6.65
N LYS A 4 61.12 -4.22 7.46
CA LYS A 4 59.99 -5.21 7.47
C LYS A 4 58.90 -4.84 8.47
N ASN A 5 59.13 -3.94 9.39
CA ASN A 5 58.14 -3.58 10.41
C ASN A 5 57.21 -2.43 9.99
N ILE A 6 57.58 -1.71 8.95
CA ILE A 6 56.76 -0.59 8.48
C ILE A 6 55.57 -1.06 7.63
N SER A 7 55.72 -2.18 6.91
CA SER A 7 54.66 -2.69 6.06
C SER A 7 53.49 -3.31 6.82
N PHE A 8 53.71 -3.79 8.04
CA PHE A 8 52.63 -4.39 8.82
C PHE A 8 51.66 -3.36 9.41
N SER A 9 52.16 -2.18 9.79
CA SER A 9 51.31 -1.16 10.36
C SER A 9 50.40 -0.52 9.28
N TRP A 10 50.87 -0.46 8.06
CA TRP A 10 50.06 0.04 6.93
C TRP A 10 48.93 -0.91 6.55
N LEU A 11 49.18 -2.22 6.61
CA LEU A 11 48.18 -3.22 6.31
C LEU A 11 47.04 -3.19 7.35
N ARG A 12 47.34 -2.96 8.59
CA ARG A 12 46.35 -2.83 9.65
C ARG A 12 45.45 -1.60 9.49
N ILE A 13 46.01 -0.49 9.07
CA ILE A 13 45.28 0.76 8.86
C ILE A 13 44.37 0.61 7.64
N MET A 14 44.81 -0.05 6.59
CA MET A 14 43.97 -0.29 5.40
C MET A 14 42.80 -1.24 5.68
N CYS A 15 43.00 -2.26 6.52
CA CYS A 15 41.91 -3.18 6.89
C CYS A 15 40.83 -2.48 7.71
N VAL A 16 41.19 -1.58 8.62
CA VAL A 16 40.21 -0.83 9.42
C VAL A 16 39.42 0.15 8.55
N ALA A 17 40.05 0.80 7.58
CA ALA A 17 39.38 1.72 6.66
C ALA A 17 38.38 1.00 5.73
N VAL A 18 38.72 -0.20 5.29
CA VAL A 18 37.85 -1.01 4.44
C VAL A 18 36.61 -1.50 5.21
N VAL A 19 36.79 -1.88 6.47
CA VAL A 19 35.68 -2.31 7.33
C VAL A 19 34.72 -1.15 7.62
N ALA A 20 35.23 0.05 7.83
CA ALA A 20 34.40 1.23 8.06
C ALA A 20 33.58 1.63 6.84
N LEU A 21 34.16 1.51 5.64
CA LEU A 21 33.45 1.76 4.38
C LEU A 21 32.36 0.72 4.11
N PHE A 22 32.59 -0.52 4.48
CA PHE A 22 31.62 -1.61 4.28
C PHE A 22 30.40 -1.45 5.19
N SER A 23 30.59 -0.98 6.42
CA SER A 23 29.46 -0.77 7.33
C SER A 23 28.58 0.42 6.95
N MET A 24 29.09 1.40 6.22
CA MET A 24 28.27 2.51 5.72
C MET A 24 27.41 2.14 4.49
N SER A 25 27.88 1.23 3.66
CA SER A 25 27.11 0.80 2.49
C SER A 25 25.95 -0.13 2.83
N ALA A 26 26.00 -0.82 3.96
CA ALA A 26 24.89 -1.69 4.38
C ALA A 26 23.66 -0.90 4.86
N THR A 27 23.83 0.32 5.33
CA THR A 27 22.71 1.17 5.78
C THR A 27 22.03 1.94 4.65
N ALA A 28 22.68 2.11 3.51
CA ALA A 28 22.12 2.82 2.37
C ALA A 28 21.18 1.96 1.49
N GLN A 29 21.13 0.65 1.72
CA GLN A 29 20.38 -0.29 0.86
C GLN A 29 19.07 -0.79 1.42
N LYS A 30 18.49 -0.15 2.44
CA LYS A 30 17.12 -0.43 2.84
C LYS A 30 16.15 0.16 1.81
N ASN A 31 16.02 -0.54 0.70
CA ASN A 31 14.86 -0.38 -0.16
C ASN A 31 13.66 -0.92 0.61
N ASP A 32 12.98 -0.03 1.27
CA ASP A 32 11.79 -0.40 2.02
C ASP A 32 10.63 -0.65 1.05
N LYS A 33 10.59 -1.87 0.53
CA LYS A 33 9.46 -2.37 -0.27
C LYS A 33 8.39 -2.99 0.62
N THR A 34 8.48 -2.82 1.92
CA THR A 34 7.57 -3.41 2.89
C THR A 34 6.16 -2.84 2.70
N ILE A 35 5.19 -3.74 2.68
CA ILE A 35 3.77 -3.38 2.64
C ILE A 35 3.17 -3.66 4.01
N TYR A 36 2.53 -2.66 4.57
CA TYR A 36 1.93 -2.75 5.89
C TYR A 36 0.44 -3.05 5.77
N SER A 37 -0.11 -3.81 6.71
CA SER A 37 -1.55 -4.01 6.86
C SER A 37 -2.10 -3.26 8.06
N VAL A 38 -1.25 -3.02 9.06
CA VAL A 38 -1.59 -2.25 10.26
C VAL A 38 -0.50 -1.19 10.46
N VAL A 39 -0.91 0.05 10.63
CA VAL A 39 -0.03 1.20 10.79
C VAL A 39 -0.59 2.14 11.86
N GLU A 40 0.23 3.06 12.34
CA GLU A 40 -0.21 4.06 13.32
C GLU A 40 -1.23 5.04 12.71
N GLU A 41 -1.01 5.49 11.47
CA GLU A 41 -1.94 6.34 10.74
C GLU A 41 -2.36 5.64 9.45
N MET A 42 -3.63 5.26 9.37
CA MET A 42 -4.20 4.61 8.19
C MET A 42 -4.29 5.57 7.02
N PRO A 43 -4.24 5.06 5.77
CA PRO A 43 -4.48 5.90 4.60
C PRO A 43 -5.90 6.50 4.66
N GLN A 44 -6.05 7.69 4.11
CA GLN A 44 -7.34 8.37 4.03
C GLN A 44 -7.57 8.88 2.61
N TYR A 45 -8.82 8.83 2.16
CA TYR A 45 -9.18 9.47 0.90
C TYR A 45 -8.97 10.99 1.02
N ALA A 46 -8.30 11.59 0.03
CA ALA A 46 -7.86 12.99 0.13
C ALA A 46 -9.01 13.98 0.34
N ASP A 47 -10.16 13.71 -0.30
CA ASP A 47 -11.35 14.56 -0.19
C ASP A 47 -12.22 14.22 1.02
N GLY A 48 -11.82 13.25 1.83
CA GLY A 48 -12.50 12.83 3.04
C GLY A 48 -13.46 11.66 2.84
N ASP A 49 -13.86 11.06 3.94
CA ASP A 49 -14.71 9.86 3.93
C ASP A 49 -16.10 10.13 3.37
N VAL A 50 -16.66 11.33 3.63
CA VAL A 50 -17.98 11.70 3.11
C VAL A 50 -17.96 11.77 1.59
N ALA A 51 -16.93 12.39 1.01
CA ALA A 51 -16.78 12.46 -0.44
C ALA A 51 -16.58 11.08 -1.06
N LEU A 52 -15.83 10.21 -0.41
CA LEU A 52 -15.65 8.82 -0.83
C LEU A 52 -16.99 8.08 -0.88
N LEU A 53 -17.75 8.13 0.19
CA LEU A 53 -19.05 7.47 0.28
C LEU A 53 -20.05 8.02 -0.73
N GLN A 54 -20.08 9.34 -0.93
CA GLN A 54 -20.94 9.98 -1.93
C GLN A 54 -20.59 9.52 -3.35
N PHE A 55 -19.30 9.49 -3.66
CA PHE A 55 -18.85 9.02 -4.98
C PHE A 55 -19.29 7.58 -5.23
N LEU A 56 -19.07 6.69 -4.28
CA LEU A 56 -19.47 5.29 -4.41
C LEU A 56 -21.00 5.17 -4.59
N ARG A 57 -21.76 5.86 -3.76
CA ARG A 57 -23.22 5.83 -3.81
C ARG A 57 -23.77 6.33 -5.15
N ASN A 58 -23.15 7.39 -5.70
CA ASN A 58 -23.62 8.01 -6.93
C ASN A 58 -23.22 7.25 -8.20
N ASN A 59 -22.16 6.44 -8.13
CA ASN A 59 -21.58 5.78 -9.30
C ASN A 59 -21.77 4.28 -9.32
N ILE A 60 -22.19 3.68 -8.22
CA ILE A 60 -22.44 2.25 -8.15
C ILE A 60 -23.71 1.93 -8.95
N LYS A 61 -23.61 0.90 -9.79
CA LYS A 61 -24.74 0.39 -10.56
C LYS A 61 -25.03 -1.04 -10.14
N TYR A 62 -26.22 -1.30 -9.69
CA TYR A 62 -26.60 -2.66 -9.36
C TYR A 62 -26.63 -3.50 -10.64
N PRO A 63 -25.87 -4.61 -10.72
CA PRO A 63 -25.93 -5.47 -11.91
C PRO A 63 -27.36 -6.05 -12.08
N GLU A 64 -27.87 -5.99 -13.29
CA GLU A 64 -29.23 -6.43 -13.60
C GLU A 64 -29.45 -7.88 -13.17
N GLU A 65 -28.51 -8.76 -13.49
CA GLU A 65 -28.55 -10.16 -13.08
C GLU A 65 -28.67 -10.34 -11.56
N ALA A 66 -27.92 -9.54 -10.81
CA ALA A 66 -27.92 -9.61 -9.35
C ALA A 66 -29.24 -9.05 -8.78
N GLU A 67 -29.77 -8.00 -9.38
CA GLU A 67 -31.05 -7.42 -8.98
C GLU A 67 -32.20 -8.40 -9.21
N GLU A 68 -32.26 -9.03 -10.40
CA GLU A 68 -33.26 -10.03 -10.73
C GLU A 68 -33.27 -11.23 -9.80
N LYS A 69 -32.09 -11.67 -9.38
CA LYS A 69 -31.91 -12.81 -8.47
C LYS A 69 -31.98 -12.42 -7.00
N GLY A 70 -32.15 -11.13 -6.69
CA GLY A 70 -32.18 -10.65 -5.30
C GLY A 70 -30.87 -10.83 -4.55
N LEU A 71 -29.76 -10.78 -5.25
CA LEU A 71 -28.45 -10.97 -4.67
C LEU A 71 -27.98 -9.71 -3.92
N GLN A 72 -27.67 -9.85 -2.64
CA GLN A 72 -27.21 -8.78 -1.77
C GLN A 72 -25.98 -9.21 -1.01
N GLY A 73 -25.23 -8.26 -0.51
CA GLY A 73 -24.08 -8.55 0.32
C GLY A 73 -23.04 -7.44 0.29
N LYS A 74 -21.95 -7.69 0.96
CA LYS A 74 -20.84 -6.75 1.10
C LYS A 74 -19.61 -7.33 0.41
N VAL A 75 -19.13 -6.63 -0.61
CA VAL A 75 -17.86 -6.92 -1.28
C VAL A 75 -16.78 -6.06 -0.61
N VAL A 76 -15.70 -6.66 -0.17
CA VAL A 76 -14.56 -5.91 0.37
C VAL A 76 -13.48 -5.87 -0.68
N VAL A 77 -13.12 -4.66 -1.11
CA VAL A 77 -12.04 -4.42 -2.06
C VAL A 77 -10.81 -3.96 -1.29
N LYS A 78 -9.71 -4.66 -1.50
CA LYS A 78 -8.43 -4.35 -0.88
C LYS A 78 -7.59 -3.53 -1.84
N LEU A 79 -7.16 -2.36 -1.38
CA LEU A 79 -6.38 -1.41 -2.17
C LEU A 79 -4.95 -1.35 -1.64
N LEU A 80 -3.97 -1.35 -2.52
CA LEU A 80 -2.59 -1.05 -2.13
C LEU A 80 -2.33 0.42 -2.41
N ILE A 81 -2.22 1.21 -1.35
CA ILE A 81 -1.98 2.64 -1.43
C ILE A 81 -0.48 2.90 -1.29
N GLU A 82 0.09 3.48 -2.33
CA GLU A 82 1.51 3.77 -2.42
C GLU A 82 1.88 5.01 -1.61
N LYS A 83 3.18 5.20 -1.39
CA LYS A 83 3.73 6.36 -0.67
C LYS A 83 3.34 7.70 -1.28
N ASN A 84 3.10 7.75 -2.58
CA ASN A 84 2.67 8.94 -3.30
C ASN A 84 1.15 9.15 -3.31
N GLY A 85 0.39 8.28 -2.63
CA GLY A 85 -1.07 8.38 -2.56
C GLY A 85 -1.83 7.76 -3.72
N THR A 86 -1.15 7.10 -4.66
CA THR A 86 -1.80 6.38 -5.75
C THR A 86 -2.12 4.95 -5.34
N VAL A 87 -3.10 4.33 -6.00
CA VAL A 87 -3.44 2.93 -5.80
C VAL A 87 -2.80 2.10 -6.90
N SER A 88 -1.94 1.18 -6.53
CA SER A 88 -1.21 0.33 -7.47
C SER A 88 -1.81 -1.05 -7.66
N LYS A 89 -2.66 -1.50 -6.74
CA LYS A 89 -3.28 -2.82 -6.80
C LYS A 89 -4.68 -2.79 -6.24
N TYR A 90 -5.59 -3.48 -6.92
CA TYR A 90 -6.97 -3.69 -6.50
C TYR A 90 -7.22 -5.19 -6.40
N GLU A 91 -7.82 -5.62 -5.33
CA GLU A 91 -8.09 -7.04 -5.09
C GLU A 91 -9.40 -7.21 -4.33
N VAL A 92 -10.21 -8.19 -4.71
CA VAL A 92 -11.40 -8.55 -3.95
C VAL A 92 -10.97 -9.43 -2.77
N ALA A 93 -11.08 -8.88 -1.57
CA ALA A 93 -10.73 -9.60 -0.34
C ALA A 93 -11.89 -10.44 0.19
N GLN A 94 -13.12 -9.95 -0.01
CA GLN A 94 -14.34 -10.69 0.35
C GLN A 94 -15.31 -10.62 -0.82
N SER A 95 -15.61 -11.78 -1.39
CA SER A 95 -16.47 -11.94 -2.55
C SER A 95 -17.93 -12.23 -2.15
N VAL A 96 -18.87 -11.79 -2.96
CA VAL A 96 -20.28 -12.20 -2.86
C VAL A 96 -20.63 -13.02 -4.09
N THR A 97 -20.69 -12.36 -5.26
CA THR A 97 -20.88 -13.01 -6.56
C THR A 97 -19.96 -12.36 -7.58
N SER A 98 -19.73 -13.02 -8.70
CA SER A 98 -18.87 -12.47 -9.75
C SER A 98 -19.38 -11.14 -10.30
N SER A 99 -20.69 -10.96 -10.43
CA SER A 99 -21.28 -9.72 -10.93
C SER A 99 -21.14 -8.57 -9.93
N LEU A 100 -21.40 -8.81 -8.65
CA LEU A 100 -21.24 -7.79 -7.60
C LEU A 100 -19.76 -7.45 -7.39
N ASP A 101 -18.89 -8.44 -7.43
CA ASP A 101 -17.43 -8.23 -7.29
C ASP A 101 -16.89 -7.38 -8.43
N ALA A 102 -17.30 -7.66 -9.67
CA ALA A 102 -16.89 -6.89 -10.84
C ALA A 102 -17.36 -5.44 -10.75
N GLU A 103 -18.59 -5.20 -10.31
CA GLU A 103 -19.11 -3.84 -10.13
C GLU A 103 -18.37 -3.09 -9.03
N ALA A 104 -18.09 -3.74 -7.91
CA ALA A 104 -17.31 -3.14 -6.84
C ALA A 104 -15.92 -2.70 -7.32
N LEU A 105 -15.22 -3.57 -8.05
CA LEU A 105 -13.92 -3.23 -8.64
C LEU A 105 -14.03 -2.08 -9.63
N ARG A 106 -15.05 -2.09 -10.49
CA ARG A 106 -15.27 -1.04 -11.48
C ARG A 106 -15.39 0.33 -10.82
N VAL A 107 -16.26 0.46 -9.83
CA VAL A 107 -16.53 1.74 -9.19
C VAL A 107 -15.33 2.24 -8.39
N VAL A 108 -14.63 1.34 -7.71
CA VAL A 108 -13.44 1.70 -6.92
C VAL A 108 -12.29 2.20 -7.81
N LYS A 109 -12.11 1.56 -8.98
CA LYS A 109 -11.09 2.00 -9.95
C LYS A 109 -11.38 3.38 -10.55
N GLN A 110 -12.62 3.84 -10.51
CA GLN A 110 -13.02 5.15 -11.01
C GLN A 110 -12.90 6.28 -9.99
N LEU A 111 -12.52 5.98 -8.75
CA LEU A 111 -12.34 7.01 -7.72
C LEU A 111 -11.38 8.10 -8.21
N PRO A 112 -11.85 9.37 -8.31
CA PRO A 112 -10.96 10.46 -8.65
C PRO A 112 -10.11 10.86 -7.45
N GLY A 113 -8.99 11.49 -7.70
CA GLY A 113 -8.15 12.02 -6.66
C GLY A 113 -7.16 10.99 -6.07
N LYS A 114 -6.44 11.47 -5.11
CA LYS A 114 -5.38 10.71 -4.45
C LYS A 114 -5.75 10.42 -3.01
N TRP A 115 -5.07 9.44 -2.46
CA TRP A 115 -5.15 9.11 -1.05
C TRP A 115 -4.05 9.81 -0.27
N LYS A 116 -4.32 10.12 0.97
CA LYS A 116 -3.27 10.46 1.93
C LYS A 116 -2.61 9.14 2.33
N PRO A 117 -1.30 8.97 2.08
CA PRO A 117 -0.65 7.70 2.37
C PRO A 117 -0.59 7.42 3.87
N ALA A 118 -0.49 6.15 4.21
CA ALA A 118 -0.31 5.72 5.59
C ALA A 118 1.02 6.19 6.16
N LYS A 119 1.07 6.38 7.45
CA LYS A 119 2.29 6.68 8.18
C LYS A 119 2.51 5.68 9.31
N ASN A 120 3.73 5.25 9.46
CA ASN A 120 4.14 4.39 10.56
C ASN A 120 5.45 4.92 11.14
N LYS A 121 5.47 5.21 12.44
CA LYS A 121 6.62 5.82 13.13
C LYS A 121 7.10 7.12 12.45
N GLY A 122 6.16 7.96 12.02
CA GLY A 122 6.45 9.23 11.37
C GLY A 122 6.90 9.14 9.92
N LYS A 123 6.97 7.94 9.34
CA LYS A 123 7.39 7.72 7.96
C LYS A 123 6.20 7.33 7.11
N VAL A 124 6.14 7.86 5.88
CA VAL A 124 5.16 7.46 4.87
C VAL A 124 5.48 6.04 4.41
N VAL A 125 4.48 5.16 4.43
CA VAL A 125 4.64 3.75 4.07
C VAL A 125 3.56 3.31 3.09
N ARG A 126 3.84 2.21 2.37
CA ARG A 126 2.85 1.53 1.55
C ARG A 126 1.93 0.75 2.46
N CYS A 127 0.64 0.83 2.24
CA CYS A 127 -0.32 0.16 3.11
C CYS A 127 -1.52 -0.37 2.33
N TYR A 128 -2.00 -1.52 2.75
CA TYR A 128 -3.28 -2.03 2.28
C TYR A 128 -4.43 -1.34 3.02
N PHE A 129 -5.46 -1.00 2.27
CA PHE A 129 -6.70 -0.45 2.79
C PHE A 129 -7.87 -1.30 2.30
N SER A 130 -8.75 -1.70 3.21
CA SER A 130 -9.93 -2.49 2.89
C SER A 130 -11.16 -1.59 2.80
N LEU A 131 -11.77 -1.54 1.63
CA LEU A 131 -12.95 -0.70 1.36
C LEU A 131 -14.16 -1.59 1.18
N PRO A 132 -15.14 -1.56 2.11
CA PRO A 132 -16.35 -2.34 1.97
C PRO A 132 -17.36 -1.63 1.05
N ILE A 133 -17.94 -2.39 0.11
CA ILE A 133 -18.98 -1.94 -0.79
C ILE A 133 -20.22 -2.78 -0.52
N THR A 134 -21.27 -2.16 0.00
CA THR A 134 -22.50 -2.84 0.36
C THR A 134 -23.53 -2.74 -0.76
N PHE A 135 -23.99 -3.90 -1.23
CA PHE A 135 -25.08 -4.00 -2.18
C PHE A 135 -26.35 -4.43 -1.44
N GLY A 136 -27.34 -3.57 -1.45
CA GLY A 136 -28.62 -3.84 -0.84
C GLY A 136 -29.76 -3.43 -1.75
N LEU A 137 -30.79 -4.28 -1.80
CA LEU A 137 -32.03 -3.97 -2.52
C LEU A 137 -32.99 -3.28 -1.56
N LYS A 138 -33.76 -2.34 -2.11
CA LYS A 138 -34.81 -1.65 -1.36
C LYS A 138 -36.07 -2.49 -1.30
#